data_5c89142325a1075e909dfe4601172a31
#
_entry.id   5c89142325a1075e909dfe4601172a31
#
_cell.length_a   1.000
_cell.length_b   1.000
_cell.length_c   1.000
_cell.angle_alpha   90.00
_cell.angle_beta   90.00
_cell.angle_gamma   90.00
#
_symmetry.space_group_name_H-M   'P 1'
#
loop_
_entity.id
_entity.type
_entity.pdbx_description
1 polymer ?
#
loop_
_entity_poly.entity_id
_entity_poly.type
_entity_poly.pdbx_seq_one_letter_code
_entity_poly.pdbx_strand_id
1 'polypeptide(L)'
;MAGLTLLALATSQPARAQGRGRFQQGGARISQLDNAKIAFITSRLTLTQDQAQRFWPMYNEFVARRRELGRSARLLRRDADNPALSDAQLRDNFNQDFAIKQQQLNLEKDYFDKAQKVLTLRQVAQLYQAERDFTKEVLKRVAGQAEPPIGTGQ
;
A
#
# COMPACT_ATOMS: atom_id res chain seq x y z
N MET A 1 25.85 62.13 31.83
CA MET A 1 26.72 61.10 31.25
C MET A 1 25.82 59.91 30.92
N ALA A 2 25.52 59.76 29.63
CA ALA A 2 24.59 58.74 29.11
C ALA A 2 25.39 57.52 28.70
N GLY A 3 25.09 56.34 29.27
CA GLY A 3 25.61 55.03 28.85
C GLY A 3 24.58 54.30 28.03
N LEU A 4 24.80 54.20 26.73
CA LEU A 4 23.94 53.43 25.81
C LEU A 4 24.41 51.99 25.80
N THR A 5 23.62 51.07 26.33
CA THR A 5 23.87 49.64 26.22
C THR A 5 23.09 49.11 25.03
N LEU A 6 23.84 48.67 24.01
CA LEU A 6 23.31 48.04 22.78
C LEU A 6 22.95 46.57 23.09
N LEU A 7 21.65 46.23 23.03
CA LEU A 7 21.16 44.85 23.19
C LEU A 7 21.13 44.19 21.80
N ALA A 8 22.03 43.24 21.55
CA ALA A 8 22.05 42.45 20.34
C ALA A 8 20.98 41.35 20.42
N LEU A 9 19.90 41.47 19.65
CA LEU A 9 18.90 40.43 19.44
C LEU A 9 19.46 39.39 18.46
N ALA A 10 19.85 38.24 19.00
CA ALA A 10 20.14 37.04 18.20
C ALA A 10 18.83 36.43 17.74
N THR A 11 18.53 36.58 16.46
CA THR A 11 17.40 35.87 15.79
C THR A 11 17.81 34.43 15.51
N SER A 12 17.39 33.48 16.34
CA SER A 12 17.49 32.08 16.07
C SER A 12 16.42 31.68 15.05
N GLN A 13 16.83 31.31 13.84
CA GLN A 13 15.98 30.75 12.82
C GLN A 13 15.64 29.29 13.17
N PRO A 14 14.36 28.86 13.11
CA PRO A 14 14.01 27.47 13.31
C PRO A 14 14.25 26.70 12.00
N ALA A 15 15.28 25.87 11.95
CA ALA A 15 15.50 24.87 10.93
C ALA A 15 14.50 23.71 11.09
N ARG A 16 13.26 23.89 10.62
CA ARG A 16 12.24 22.81 10.60
C ARG A 16 11.26 22.98 9.44
N ALA A 17 11.65 22.59 8.22
CA ALA A 17 10.69 22.50 7.12
C ALA A 17 10.98 21.41 6.06
N GLN A 18 11.93 20.49 6.22
CA GLN A 18 12.26 19.53 5.16
C GLN A 18 11.66 18.11 5.35
N GLY A 19 11.05 17.80 6.51
CA GLY A 19 10.47 16.47 6.78
C GLY A 19 9.03 16.26 6.30
N ARG A 20 8.23 17.31 6.17
CA ARG A 20 6.79 17.20 5.86
C ARG A 20 6.49 16.88 4.39
N GLY A 21 7.32 17.24 3.44
CA GLY A 21 7.07 17.05 2.01
C GLY A 21 7.10 15.57 1.55
N ARG A 22 7.94 14.73 2.15
CA ARG A 22 8.05 13.32 1.75
C ARG A 22 6.85 12.47 2.16
N PHE A 23 6.26 12.73 3.33
CA PHE A 23 5.07 12.00 3.79
C PHE A 23 3.81 12.36 3.00
N GLN A 24 3.65 13.63 2.60
CA GLN A 24 2.54 14.07 1.76
C GLN A 24 2.63 13.53 0.33
N GLN A 25 3.82 13.46 -0.25
CA GLN A 25 4.02 12.90 -1.60
C GLN A 25 3.78 11.38 -1.64
N GLY A 26 4.15 10.65 -0.59
CA GLY A 26 3.84 9.22 -0.48
C GLY A 26 2.34 8.94 -0.41
N GLY A 27 1.60 9.70 0.38
CA GLY A 27 0.14 9.60 0.50
C GLY A 27 -0.59 9.92 -0.82
N ALA A 28 -0.18 10.98 -1.51
CA ALA A 28 -0.76 11.37 -2.80
C ALA A 28 -0.53 10.30 -3.89
N ARG A 29 0.66 9.70 -3.94
CA ARG A 29 0.96 8.61 -4.91
C ARG A 29 0.13 7.35 -4.64
N ILE A 30 -0.07 6.98 -3.37
CA ILE A 30 -0.92 5.84 -3.00
C ILE A 30 -2.36 6.11 -3.41
N SER A 31 -2.90 7.31 -3.15
CA SER A 31 -4.24 7.70 -3.55
C SER A 31 -4.43 7.69 -5.07
N GLN A 32 -3.44 8.16 -5.83
CA GLN A 32 -3.46 8.11 -7.30
C GLN A 32 -3.48 6.68 -7.83
N LEU A 33 -2.67 5.80 -7.24
CA LEU A 33 -2.64 4.39 -7.62
C LEU A 33 -3.95 3.68 -7.30
N ASP A 34 -4.55 3.98 -6.15
CA ASP A 34 -5.86 3.43 -5.77
C ASP A 34 -6.96 3.90 -6.71
N ASN A 35 -6.99 5.18 -7.06
CA ASN A 35 -7.95 5.73 -8.03
C ASN A 35 -7.77 5.12 -9.43
N ALA A 36 -6.53 4.96 -9.88
CA ALA A 36 -6.23 4.30 -11.15
C ALA A 36 -6.69 2.82 -11.15
N LYS A 37 -6.52 2.13 -10.02
CA LYS A 37 -7.00 0.75 -9.87
C LYS A 37 -8.52 0.66 -9.93
N ILE A 38 -9.21 1.56 -9.24
CA ILE A 38 -10.69 1.63 -9.27
C ILE A 38 -11.18 1.87 -10.70
N ALA A 39 -10.62 2.86 -11.42
CA ALA A 39 -10.97 3.13 -12.80
C ALA A 39 -10.71 1.93 -13.71
N PHE A 40 -9.56 1.26 -13.55
CA PHE A 40 -9.20 0.08 -14.33
C PHE A 40 -10.17 -1.09 -14.10
N ILE A 41 -10.48 -1.40 -12.86
CA ILE A 41 -11.44 -2.46 -12.51
C ILE A 41 -12.84 -2.12 -13.03
N THR A 42 -13.30 -0.87 -12.83
CA THR A 42 -14.61 -0.42 -13.30
C THR A 42 -14.78 -0.62 -14.81
N SER A 43 -13.76 -0.28 -15.58
CA SER A 43 -13.80 -0.44 -17.05
C SER A 43 -13.86 -1.90 -17.52
N ARG A 44 -13.38 -2.85 -16.68
CA ARG A 44 -13.32 -4.27 -17.01
C ARG A 44 -14.57 -5.06 -16.58
N LEU A 45 -15.21 -4.66 -15.48
CA LEU A 45 -16.31 -5.42 -14.89
C LEU A 45 -17.71 -5.04 -15.42
N THR A 46 -17.85 -3.90 -16.10
CA THR A 46 -19.16 -3.40 -16.59
C THR A 46 -20.25 -3.51 -15.53
N LEU A 47 -19.99 -2.97 -14.33
CA LEU A 47 -20.91 -3.01 -13.22
C LEU A 47 -22.15 -2.16 -13.49
N THR A 48 -23.33 -2.66 -13.11
CA THR A 48 -24.51 -1.81 -13.00
C THR A 48 -24.34 -0.81 -11.85
N GLN A 49 -25.15 0.24 -11.81
CA GLN A 49 -25.09 1.23 -10.75
C GLN A 49 -25.34 0.59 -9.36
N ASP A 50 -26.34 -0.30 -9.25
CA ASP A 50 -26.62 -1.04 -8.01
C ASP A 50 -25.46 -1.93 -7.60
N GLN A 51 -24.86 -2.68 -8.53
CA GLN A 51 -23.67 -3.47 -8.26
C GLN A 51 -22.51 -2.60 -7.77
N ALA A 52 -22.24 -1.47 -8.41
CA ALA A 52 -21.15 -0.59 -8.03
C ALA A 52 -21.34 -0.01 -6.62
N GLN A 53 -22.55 0.41 -6.26
CA GLN A 53 -22.86 0.94 -4.92
C GLN A 53 -22.59 -0.09 -3.81
N ARG A 54 -22.87 -1.37 -4.05
CA ARG A 54 -22.66 -2.44 -3.08
C ARG A 54 -21.24 -3.02 -3.11
N PHE A 55 -20.63 -3.06 -4.29
CA PHE A 55 -19.31 -3.66 -4.49
C PHE A 55 -18.19 -2.83 -3.88
N TRP A 56 -18.13 -1.50 -4.15
CA TRP A 56 -16.98 -0.69 -3.77
C TRP A 56 -16.75 -0.58 -2.26
N PRO A 57 -17.77 -0.43 -1.39
CA PRO A 57 -17.54 -0.44 0.06
C PRO A 57 -16.90 -1.74 0.53
N MET A 58 -17.43 -2.88 0.08
CA MET A 58 -16.93 -4.21 0.41
C MET A 58 -15.50 -4.43 -0.10
N TYR A 59 -15.21 -4.02 -1.34
CA TYR A 59 -13.87 -4.10 -1.94
C TYR A 59 -12.85 -3.28 -1.15
N ASN A 60 -13.20 -2.05 -0.78
CA ASN A 60 -12.31 -1.17 -0.03
C ASN A 60 -12.01 -1.73 1.37
N GLU A 61 -13.00 -2.31 2.06
CA GLU A 61 -12.80 -2.98 3.34
C GLU A 61 -11.83 -4.16 3.19
N PHE A 62 -12.04 -5.02 2.21
CA PHE A 62 -11.15 -6.13 1.90
C PHE A 62 -9.71 -5.66 1.64
N VAL A 63 -9.53 -4.65 0.79
CA VAL A 63 -8.19 -4.10 0.48
C VAL A 63 -7.51 -3.53 1.70
N ALA A 64 -8.24 -2.82 2.57
CA ALA A 64 -7.70 -2.27 3.82
C ALA A 64 -7.21 -3.38 4.76
N ARG A 65 -8.01 -4.42 4.98
CA ARG A 65 -7.66 -5.59 5.80
C ARG A 65 -6.48 -6.36 5.23
N ARG A 66 -6.47 -6.60 3.92
CA ARG A 66 -5.35 -7.27 3.24
C ARG A 66 -4.04 -6.50 3.41
N ARG A 67 -4.09 -5.16 3.33
CA ARG A 67 -2.92 -4.30 3.57
C ARG A 67 -2.42 -4.39 5.02
N GLU A 68 -3.32 -4.43 5.99
CA GLU A 68 -2.99 -4.57 7.41
C GLU A 68 -2.25 -5.89 7.68
N LEU A 69 -2.82 -7.02 7.26
CA LEU A 69 -2.19 -8.33 7.37
C LEU A 69 -0.84 -8.40 6.64
N GLY A 70 -0.76 -7.78 5.46
CA GLY A 70 0.50 -7.70 4.72
C GLY A 70 1.57 -6.86 5.43
N ARG A 71 1.20 -5.80 6.17
CA ARG A 71 2.14 -5.05 7.01
C ARG A 71 2.65 -5.90 8.16
N SER A 72 1.75 -6.58 8.89
CA SER A 72 2.11 -7.47 9.99
C SER A 72 3.08 -8.57 9.56
N ALA A 73 2.80 -9.23 8.42
CA ALA A 73 3.68 -10.24 7.86
C ALA A 73 5.08 -9.69 7.49
N ARG A 74 5.16 -8.46 6.98
CA ARG A 74 6.45 -7.83 6.66
C ARG A 74 7.26 -7.48 7.92
N LEU A 75 6.59 -7.03 8.98
CA LEU A 75 7.24 -6.76 10.27
C LEU A 75 7.83 -8.04 10.85
N LEU A 76 7.05 -9.13 10.91
CA LEU A 76 7.53 -10.42 11.40
C LEU A 76 8.75 -10.94 10.62
N ARG A 77 8.73 -10.84 9.28
CA ARG A 77 9.88 -11.26 8.47
C ARG A 77 11.12 -10.42 8.73
N ARG A 78 10.95 -9.10 8.86
CA ARG A 78 12.08 -8.22 9.21
C ARG A 78 12.64 -8.52 10.58
N ASP A 79 11.79 -8.81 11.57
CA ASP A 79 12.20 -9.14 12.92
C ASP A 79 12.94 -10.49 12.96
N ALA A 80 12.57 -11.46 12.08
CA ALA A 80 13.26 -12.74 11.91
C ALA A 80 14.69 -12.62 11.37
N ASP A 81 15.04 -11.52 10.70
CA ASP A 81 16.41 -11.28 10.20
C ASP A 81 17.41 -10.90 11.32
N ASN A 82 16.94 -10.73 12.58
CA ASN A 82 17.80 -10.42 13.71
C ASN A 82 18.61 -11.66 14.13
N PRO A 83 19.95 -11.66 14.00
CA PRO A 83 20.80 -12.80 14.32
C PRO A 83 20.88 -13.12 15.83
N ALA A 84 20.37 -12.24 16.69
CA ALA A 84 20.35 -12.45 18.15
C ALA A 84 19.12 -13.24 18.62
N LEU A 85 18.19 -13.62 17.73
CA LEU A 85 17.03 -14.41 18.10
C LEU A 85 17.43 -15.85 18.46
N SER A 86 16.87 -16.35 19.57
CA SER A 86 16.94 -17.76 19.93
C SER A 86 16.04 -18.62 19.03
N ASP A 87 16.31 -19.93 18.96
CA ASP A 87 15.46 -20.89 18.23
C ASP A 87 14.00 -20.86 18.69
N ALA A 88 13.74 -20.65 19.97
CA ALA A 88 12.38 -20.51 20.50
C ALA A 88 11.68 -19.28 19.94
N GLN A 89 12.37 -18.13 19.90
CA GLN A 89 11.83 -16.89 19.33
C GLN A 89 11.61 -17.00 17.81
N LEU A 90 12.52 -17.64 17.09
CA LEU A 90 12.34 -17.94 15.67
C LEU A 90 11.13 -18.85 15.42
N ARG A 91 10.94 -19.88 16.25
CA ARG A 91 9.77 -20.78 16.16
C ARG A 91 8.47 -20.01 16.37
N ASP A 92 8.41 -19.14 17.37
CA ASP A 92 7.24 -18.29 17.64
C ASP A 92 6.96 -17.33 16.48
N ASN A 93 7.99 -16.76 15.87
CA ASN A 93 7.88 -15.91 14.71
C ASN A 93 7.26 -16.66 13.50
N PHE A 94 7.72 -17.89 13.23
CA PHE A 94 7.12 -18.74 12.20
C PHE A 94 5.66 -19.09 12.49
N ASN A 95 5.31 -19.41 13.74
CA ASN A 95 3.92 -19.70 14.11
C ASN A 95 3.02 -18.47 13.89
N GLN A 96 3.49 -17.27 14.20
CA GLN A 96 2.77 -16.04 13.92
C GLN A 96 2.63 -15.78 12.41
N ASP A 97 3.67 -16.03 11.60
CA ASP A 97 3.59 -15.89 10.14
C ASP A 97 2.56 -16.87 9.54
N PHE A 98 2.52 -18.12 10.03
CA PHE A 98 1.50 -19.08 9.62
C PHE A 98 0.07 -18.65 10.03
N ALA A 99 -0.09 -18.09 11.22
CA ALA A 99 -1.37 -17.54 11.67
C ALA A 99 -1.84 -16.38 10.76
N ILE A 100 -0.94 -15.48 10.37
CA ILE A 100 -1.26 -14.40 9.45
C ILE A 100 -1.64 -14.95 8.06
N LYS A 101 -0.93 -15.94 7.52
CA LYS A 101 -1.28 -16.58 6.26
C LYS A 101 -2.66 -17.21 6.30
N GLN A 102 -3.03 -17.86 7.42
CA GLN A 102 -4.36 -18.39 7.60
C GLN A 102 -5.43 -17.28 7.62
N GLN A 103 -5.15 -16.16 8.32
CA GLN A 103 -6.05 -15.02 8.33
C GLN A 103 -6.21 -14.40 6.92
N GLN A 104 -5.14 -14.33 6.14
CA GLN A 104 -5.20 -13.85 4.75
C GLN A 104 -6.08 -14.76 3.89
N LEU A 105 -5.93 -16.08 4.02
CA LEU A 105 -6.77 -17.05 3.30
C LEU A 105 -8.24 -16.93 3.70
N ASN A 106 -8.53 -16.82 4.99
CA ASN A 106 -9.90 -16.66 5.49
C ASN A 106 -10.51 -15.35 4.97
N LEU A 107 -9.75 -14.24 5.00
CA LEU A 107 -10.19 -12.96 4.46
C LEU A 107 -10.53 -13.06 2.96
N GLU A 108 -9.74 -13.77 2.17
CA GLU A 108 -10.00 -13.96 0.74
C GLU A 108 -11.25 -14.82 0.49
N LYS A 109 -11.47 -15.86 1.29
CA LYS A 109 -12.69 -16.69 1.19
C LYS A 109 -13.94 -15.91 1.55
N ASP A 110 -13.91 -15.15 2.66
CA ASP A 110 -15.01 -14.29 3.09
C ASP A 110 -15.33 -13.23 2.04
N TYR A 111 -14.29 -12.64 1.45
CA TYR A 111 -14.45 -11.67 0.38
C TYR A 111 -15.08 -12.29 -0.88
N PHE A 112 -14.63 -13.48 -1.29
CA PHE A 112 -15.21 -14.21 -2.42
C PHE A 112 -16.69 -14.49 -2.20
N ASP A 113 -17.08 -14.98 -1.00
CA ASP A 113 -18.46 -15.26 -0.64
C ASP A 113 -19.35 -14.00 -0.64
N LYS A 114 -18.81 -12.87 -0.15
CA LYS A 114 -19.48 -11.57 -0.20
C LYS A 114 -19.62 -11.07 -1.64
N ALA A 115 -18.57 -11.20 -2.44
CA ALA A 115 -18.55 -10.76 -3.83
C ALA A 115 -19.60 -11.47 -4.68
N GLN A 116 -19.81 -12.77 -4.48
CA GLN A 116 -20.83 -13.55 -5.20
C GLN A 116 -22.28 -13.12 -4.90
N LYS A 117 -22.51 -12.41 -3.79
CA LYS A 117 -23.84 -11.86 -3.47
C LYS A 117 -24.16 -10.57 -4.24
N VAL A 118 -23.15 -9.95 -4.85
CA VAL A 118 -23.25 -8.68 -5.57
C VAL A 118 -22.93 -8.86 -7.05
N LEU A 119 -21.94 -9.68 -7.37
CA LEU A 119 -21.42 -9.91 -8.71
C LEU A 119 -21.82 -11.31 -9.21
N THR A 120 -21.95 -11.46 -10.50
CA THR A 120 -22.00 -12.79 -11.11
C THR A 120 -20.63 -13.49 -10.98
N LEU A 121 -20.60 -14.81 -10.99
CA LEU A 121 -19.34 -15.56 -10.93
C LEU A 121 -18.39 -15.18 -12.09
N ARG A 122 -18.95 -14.83 -13.26
CA ARG A 122 -18.17 -14.32 -14.40
C ARG A 122 -17.51 -12.99 -14.08
N GLN A 123 -18.21 -12.06 -13.46
CA GLN A 123 -17.65 -10.77 -13.02
C GLN A 123 -16.59 -10.98 -11.92
N VAL A 124 -16.79 -11.92 -11.01
CA VAL A 124 -15.76 -12.28 -10.01
C VAL A 124 -14.49 -12.77 -10.70
N ALA A 125 -14.59 -13.67 -11.68
CA ALA A 125 -13.44 -14.13 -12.45
C ALA A 125 -12.73 -12.97 -13.20
N GLN A 126 -13.50 -12.05 -13.79
CA GLN A 126 -12.98 -10.85 -14.43
C GLN A 126 -12.29 -9.91 -13.44
N LEU A 127 -12.80 -9.79 -12.21
CA LEU A 127 -12.19 -8.99 -11.14
C LEU A 127 -10.79 -9.51 -10.81
N TYR A 128 -10.64 -10.80 -10.55
CA TYR A 128 -9.33 -11.39 -10.27
C TYR A 128 -8.36 -11.23 -11.44
N GLN A 129 -8.86 -11.33 -12.68
CA GLN A 129 -8.03 -11.07 -13.85
C GLN A 129 -7.61 -9.59 -13.93
N ALA A 130 -8.55 -8.66 -13.74
CA ALA A 130 -8.27 -7.23 -13.77
C ALA A 130 -7.24 -6.83 -12.68
N GLU A 131 -7.31 -7.39 -11.48
CA GLU A 131 -6.33 -7.15 -10.42
C GLU A 131 -4.91 -7.61 -10.82
N ARG A 132 -4.80 -8.79 -11.43
CA ARG A 132 -3.51 -9.30 -11.94
C ARG A 132 -2.95 -8.43 -13.07
N ASP A 133 -3.80 -8.03 -14.01
CA ASP A 133 -3.41 -7.20 -15.16
C ASP A 133 -2.98 -5.81 -14.70
N PHE A 134 -3.71 -5.20 -13.74
CA PHE A 134 -3.32 -3.93 -13.15
C PHE A 134 -1.95 -4.01 -12.47
N THR A 135 -1.70 -5.07 -11.72
CA THR A 135 -0.41 -5.27 -11.05
C THR A 135 0.73 -5.37 -12.06
N LYS A 136 0.54 -6.12 -13.16
CA LYS A 136 1.52 -6.22 -14.25
C LYS A 136 1.78 -4.87 -14.91
N GLU A 137 0.73 -4.09 -15.15
CA GLU A 137 0.85 -2.77 -15.77
C GLU A 137 1.62 -1.79 -14.88
N VAL A 138 1.35 -1.79 -13.57
CA VAL A 138 2.10 -0.99 -12.60
C VAL A 138 3.58 -1.38 -12.57
N LEU A 139 3.88 -2.69 -12.54
CA LEU A 139 5.26 -3.17 -12.54
C LEU A 139 6.01 -2.79 -13.80
N LYS A 140 5.38 -2.87 -14.99
CA LYS A 140 5.99 -2.42 -16.25
C LYS A 140 6.33 -0.93 -16.22
N ARG A 141 5.43 -0.09 -15.72
CA ARG A 141 5.68 1.36 -15.62
C ARG A 141 6.82 1.70 -14.66
N VAL A 142 6.88 1.00 -13.53
CA VAL A 142 7.98 1.19 -12.57
C VAL A 142 9.31 0.72 -13.16
N ALA A 143 9.34 -0.43 -13.83
CA ALA A 143 10.55 -0.94 -14.48
C ALA A 143 11.02 -0.03 -15.62
N GLY A 144 10.11 0.46 -16.48
CA GLY A 144 10.46 1.39 -17.58
C GLY A 144 10.91 2.77 -17.11
N GLN A 145 10.57 3.18 -15.87
CA GLN A 145 11.08 4.42 -15.26
C GLN A 145 12.46 4.23 -14.60
N ALA A 146 12.88 2.99 -14.37
CA ALA A 146 14.16 2.66 -13.73
C ALA A 146 15.29 2.45 -14.76
N GLU A 147 15.04 2.45 -16.05
CA GLU A 147 16.10 2.45 -17.06
C GLU A 147 16.80 3.81 -17.08
N PRO A 148 18.11 3.90 -16.73
CA PRO A 148 18.87 5.11 -16.92
C PRO A 148 18.93 5.40 -18.41
N PRO A 149 18.95 6.69 -18.85
CA PRO A 149 19.16 7.03 -20.23
C PRO A 149 20.47 6.40 -20.68
N ILE A 150 20.39 5.53 -21.69
CA ILE A 150 21.57 4.92 -22.31
C ILE A 150 22.41 6.08 -22.82
N GLY A 151 23.51 6.36 -22.10
CA GLY A 151 24.46 7.37 -22.50
C GLY A 151 24.96 7.02 -23.90
N THR A 152 24.56 7.79 -24.90
CA THR A 152 25.20 7.83 -26.20
C THR A 152 26.60 8.37 -25.98
N GLY A 153 27.53 7.44 -25.72
CA GLY A 153 28.95 7.73 -25.78
C GLY A 153 29.31 8.10 -27.21
N GLN A 154 29.76 9.33 -27.39
CA GLN A 154 30.64 9.70 -28.48
C GLN A 154 32.08 9.59 -28.01
#